data_245fb9621e1fd70ad5d85811a9b319a1
#
_entry.id   245fb9621e1fd70ad5d85811a9b319a1
#
_cell.length_a   1.000
_cell.length_b   1.000
_cell.length_c   1.000
_cell.angle_alpha   90.00
_cell.angle_beta   90.00
_cell.angle_gamma   90.00
#
_symmetry.space_group_name_H-M   'P 1'
#
loop_
_entity.id
_entity.type
_entity.pdbx_description
1 polymer ?
#
loop_
_entity_poly.entity_id
_entity_poly.type
_entity_poly.pdbx_seq_one_letter_code
_entity_poly.pdbx_strand_id
1 'polypeptide(L)'
;MEMTAINEEDVQVSEVAVPEIELKDVEMRYRTDTSEVLALQRVSLSIAKGEFVSLLGPSGCGKTTLLRIMAELQQPSEGDVRVAGGTARDARLARKYGIVFQNPVLYDWRKVKANIALPLEMMGYSRAERNRRAEELLALVGLEGFGDKYPWQLSGGMQQRVAIARALSMEPEILLMDEPFSALDEFTRERLNEELLAIWTKTGNTVVFVTHSISEAVFLSDRVFVLSPHPGRLSAVADIPLPRPRTKEMRNDPAFFRLVADIRNRFEGV
;
A
#
# COMPACT_ATOMS: atom_id res chain seq x y z
N MET A 1 10.39 -11.60 -63.75
CA MET A 1 11.33 -11.15 -62.70
C MET A 1 10.54 -10.13 -61.87
N GLU A 2 9.71 -10.66 -60.97
CA GLU A 2 8.85 -9.85 -60.08
C GLU A 2 9.57 -9.66 -58.76
N MET A 3 9.83 -8.41 -58.46
CA MET A 3 10.32 -7.98 -57.14
C MET A 3 9.12 -7.89 -56.20
N THR A 4 9.05 -8.85 -55.25
CA THR A 4 8.07 -8.78 -54.17
C THR A 4 8.51 -7.71 -53.17
N ALA A 5 7.66 -6.69 -53.04
CA ALA A 5 7.81 -5.67 -52.00
C ALA A 5 7.61 -6.30 -50.61
N ILE A 6 8.55 -6.09 -49.72
CA ILE A 6 8.45 -6.44 -48.29
C ILE A 6 7.59 -5.34 -47.63
N ASN A 7 6.45 -5.75 -47.13
CA ASN A 7 5.57 -4.89 -46.33
C ASN A 7 6.27 -4.56 -44.99
N GLU A 8 6.53 -3.27 -44.77
CA GLU A 8 6.87 -2.70 -43.47
C GLU A 8 5.58 -2.45 -42.66
N GLU A 9 4.92 -3.53 -42.23
CA GLU A 9 3.79 -3.37 -41.31
C GLU A 9 4.00 -4.28 -40.10
N ASP A 10 3.73 -3.64 -38.90
CA ASP A 10 3.58 -4.28 -37.58
C ASP A 10 4.83 -4.69 -36.81
N VAL A 11 5.71 -3.73 -36.56
CA VAL A 11 6.38 -3.72 -35.26
C VAL A 11 5.50 -2.91 -34.29
N GLN A 12 4.49 -3.54 -33.68
CA GLN A 12 3.86 -3.03 -32.48
C GLN A 12 4.92 -3.03 -31.38
N VAL A 13 5.56 -1.88 -31.20
CA VAL A 13 6.29 -1.59 -29.96
C VAL A 13 5.25 -1.52 -28.87
N SER A 14 5.09 -2.62 -28.11
CA SER A 14 4.31 -2.57 -26.89
C SER A 14 4.91 -1.47 -26.02
N GLU A 15 4.19 -0.38 -25.82
CA GLU A 15 4.56 0.66 -24.82
C GLU A 15 4.78 -0.09 -23.51
N VAL A 16 6.02 -0.17 -23.08
CA VAL A 16 6.35 -0.69 -21.75
C VAL A 16 5.76 0.31 -20.77
N ALA A 17 4.63 -0.05 -20.18
CA ALA A 17 3.93 0.81 -19.23
C ALA A 17 4.91 1.21 -18.12
N VAL A 18 5.11 2.52 -17.94
CA VAL A 18 6.00 3.04 -16.89
C VAL A 18 5.41 2.62 -15.54
N PRO A 19 6.19 1.93 -14.69
CA PRO A 19 5.69 1.52 -13.39
C PRO A 19 5.36 2.73 -12.52
N GLU A 20 4.33 2.61 -11.70
CA GLU A 20 3.93 3.64 -10.72
C GLU A 20 4.95 3.77 -9.60
N ILE A 21 5.52 2.64 -9.16
CA ILE A 21 6.63 2.60 -8.20
C ILE A 21 7.71 1.67 -8.75
N GLU A 22 8.95 2.14 -8.78
CA GLU A 22 10.11 1.35 -9.20
C GLU A 22 11.24 1.52 -8.19
N LEU A 23 11.77 0.40 -7.71
CA LEU A 23 12.98 0.34 -6.90
C LEU A 23 14.04 -0.43 -7.66
N LYS A 24 15.27 0.10 -7.68
CA LYS A 24 16.44 -0.54 -8.32
C LYS A 24 17.60 -0.63 -7.32
N ASP A 25 17.99 -1.86 -6.98
CA ASP A 25 19.12 -2.18 -6.09
C ASP A 25 19.13 -1.37 -4.78
N VAL A 26 17.95 -1.18 -4.18
CA VAL A 26 17.79 -0.38 -2.97
C VAL A 26 18.44 -1.10 -1.78
N GLU A 27 19.39 -0.42 -1.14
CA GLU A 27 20.02 -0.85 0.12
C GLU A 27 19.72 0.15 1.24
N MET A 28 19.65 -0.38 2.46
CA MET A 28 19.54 0.45 3.66
C MET A 28 20.45 -0.04 4.76
N ARG A 29 21.37 0.82 5.17
CA ARG A 29 22.33 0.61 6.26
C ARG A 29 22.07 1.60 7.38
N TYR A 30 21.81 1.10 8.57
CA TYR A 30 21.74 1.92 9.77
C TYR A 30 23.11 1.92 10.44
N ARG A 31 23.66 3.10 10.66
CA ARG A 31 24.94 3.30 11.36
C ARG A 31 24.68 3.84 12.74
N THR A 32 25.26 3.19 13.72
CA THR A 32 25.41 3.69 15.09
C THR A 32 26.87 3.96 15.36
N ASP A 33 27.20 4.60 16.47
CA ASP A 33 28.60 4.89 16.82
C ASP A 33 29.48 3.63 16.94
N THR A 34 28.86 2.46 17.14
CA THR A 34 29.57 1.21 17.42
C THR A 34 29.29 0.08 16.41
N SER A 35 28.31 0.25 15.53
CA SER A 35 27.87 -0.85 14.62
C SER A 35 27.22 -0.32 13.35
N GLU A 36 27.24 -1.17 12.32
CA GLU A 36 26.47 -0.99 11.08
C GLU A 36 25.53 -2.19 10.91
N VAL A 37 24.25 -1.90 10.62
CA VAL A 37 23.22 -2.92 10.41
C VAL A 37 22.67 -2.77 9.01
N LEU A 38 22.85 -3.79 8.16
CA LEU A 38 22.30 -3.84 6.80
C LEU A 38 20.84 -4.29 6.87
N ALA A 39 19.90 -3.36 6.87
CA ALA A 39 18.48 -3.66 6.99
C ALA A 39 17.86 -4.17 5.69
N LEU A 40 18.23 -3.59 4.55
CA LEU A 40 17.79 -3.99 3.21
C LEU A 40 18.99 -4.19 2.31
N GLN A 41 18.97 -5.25 1.48
CA GLN A 41 20.05 -5.58 0.57
C GLN A 41 19.53 -5.76 -0.86
N ARG A 42 19.90 -4.82 -1.74
CA ARG A 42 19.62 -4.85 -3.19
C ARG A 42 18.20 -5.24 -3.55
N VAL A 43 17.22 -4.52 -2.96
CA VAL A 43 15.81 -4.77 -3.26
C VAL A 43 15.45 -4.07 -4.58
N SER A 44 15.02 -4.86 -5.58
CA SER A 44 14.51 -4.36 -6.85
C SER A 44 13.11 -4.90 -7.08
N LEU A 45 12.15 -4.00 -7.32
CA LEU A 45 10.75 -4.33 -7.63
C LEU A 45 10.09 -3.23 -8.43
N SER A 46 9.01 -3.58 -9.13
CA SER A 46 8.18 -2.62 -9.86
C SER A 46 6.70 -2.88 -9.57
N ILE A 47 5.91 -1.81 -9.47
CA ILE A 47 4.46 -1.86 -9.18
C ILE A 47 3.75 -1.06 -10.26
N ALA A 48 2.76 -1.64 -10.89
CA ALA A 48 1.97 -1.00 -11.93
C ALA A 48 0.93 -0.03 -11.33
N LYS A 49 0.47 0.93 -12.13
CA LYS A 49 -0.59 1.85 -11.74
C LYS A 49 -1.89 1.10 -11.48
N GLY A 50 -2.56 1.43 -10.36
CA GLY A 50 -3.82 0.82 -9.95
C GLY A 50 -3.67 -0.59 -9.36
N GLU A 51 -2.46 -1.12 -9.24
CA GLU A 51 -2.21 -2.44 -8.68
C GLU A 51 -2.31 -2.44 -7.15
N PHE A 52 -2.86 -3.50 -6.59
CA PHE A 52 -2.82 -3.76 -5.15
C PHE A 52 -1.73 -4.79 -4.87
N VAL A 53 -0.66 -4.40 -4.19
CA VAL A 53 0.44 -5.29 -3.84
C VAL A 53 0.64 -5.41 -2.35
N SER A 54 1.07 -6.60 -1.89
CA SER A 54 1.49 -6.79 -0.50
C SER A 54 3.00 -7.00 -0.40
N LEU A 55 3.60 -6.38 0.63
CA LEU A 55 4.94 -6.70 1.12
C LEU A 55 4.79 -7.66 2.30
N LEU A 56 5.19 -8.91 2.11
CA LEU A 56 5.11 -9.98 3.10
C LEU A 56 6.50 -10.34 3.60
N GLY A 57 6.65 -10.62 4.89
CA GLY A 57 7.93 -11.02 5.47
C GLY A 57 7.87 -11.07 6.99
N PRO A 58 8.87 -11.69 7.67
CA PRO A 58 8.92 -11.76 9.11
C PRO A 58 9.10 -10.38 9.74
N SER A 59 8.84 -10.28 11.04
CA SER A 59 9.11 -9.04 11.78
C SER A 59 10.60 -8.66 11.70
N GLY A 60 10.88 -7.37 11.47
CA GLY A 60 12.26 -6.87 11.37
C GLY A 60 12.95 -7.09 10.02
N CYS A 61 12.31 -7.68 9.01
CA CYS A 61 12.92 -7.88 7.69
C CYS A 61 13.00 -6.61 6.82
N GLY A 62 12.52 -5.45 7.29
CA GLY A 62 12.67 -4.18 6.56
C GLY A 62 11.44 -3.72 5.76
N LYS A 63 10.25 -4.34 5.87
CA LYS A 63 9.01 -3.92 5.17
C LYS A 63 8.66 -2.46 5.40
N THR A 64 8.56 -2.05 6.66
CA THR A 64 8.33 -0.66 7.06
C THR A 64 9.42 0.28 6.56
N THR A 65 10.68 -0.16 6.58
CA THR A 65 11.80 0.61 6.03
C THR A 65 11.63 0.83 4.53
N LEU A 66 11.27 -0.21 3.79
CA LEU A 66 11.03 -0.12 2.35
C LEU A 66 9.87 0.82 2.03
N LEU A 67 8.76 0.72 2.77
CA LEU A 67 7.62 1.62 2.64
C LEU A 67 8.00 3.09 2.94
N ARG A 68 8.82 3.34 3.98
CA ARG A 68 9.32 4.68 4.32
C ARG A 68 10.25 5.25 3.24
N ILE A 69 11.02 4.39 2.58
CA ILE A 69 11.87 4.79 1.45
C ILE A 69 11.00 5.19 0.25
N MET A 70 9.97 4.41 -0.11
CA MET A 70 9.01 4.78 -1.16
C MET A 70 8.32 6.13 -0.87
N ALA A 71 8.08 6.42 0.40
CA ALA A 71 7.48 7.68 0.87
C ALA A 71 8.48 8.82 1.06
N GLU A 72 9.76 8.65 0.72
CA GLU A 72 10.82 9.62 1.03
C GLU A 72 10.81 10.12 2.50
N LEU A 73 10.32 9.30 3.42
CA LEU A 73 10.48 9.53 4.85
C LEU A 73 11.86 9.07 5.33
N GLN A 74 12.53 8.29 4.52
CA GLN A 74 13.89 7.79 4.73
C GLN A 74 14.60 7.67 3.39
N GLN A 75 15.87 8.12 3.33
CA GLN A 75 16.68 7.98 2.14
C GLN A 75 17.35 6.59 2.13
N PRO A 76 17.39 5.88 1.01
CA PRO A 76 18.17 4.66 0.89
C PRO A 76 19.67 4.98 1.01
N SER A 77 20.47 4.02 1.45
CA SER A 77 21.93 4.15 1.46
C SER A 77 22.53 4.01 0.06
N GLU A 78 21.92 3.16 -0.78
CA GLU A 78 22.28 2.92 -2.18
C GLU A 78 21.01 2.58 -2.99
N GLY A 79 21.09 2.68 -4.31
CA GLY A 79 20.00 2.36 -5.24
C GLY A 79 19.14 3.56 -5.61
N ASP A 80 18.19 3.34 -6.53
CA ASP A 80 17.29 4.37 -7.06
C ASP A 80 15.83 4.04 -6.75
N VAL A 81 15.02 5.08 -6.50
CA VAL A 81 13.60 4.98 -6.19
C VAL A 81 12.83 5.98 -7.02
N ARG A 82 11.91 5.46 -7.84
CA ARG A 82 10.99 6.25 -8.65
C ARG A 82 9.55 6.02 -8.20
N VAL A 83 8.76 7.09 -8.12
CA VAL A 83 7.38 7.06 -7.68
C VAL A 83 6.57 8.03 -8.54
N ALA A 84 5.44 7.57 -9.08
CA ALA A 84 4.54 8.36 -9.92
C ALA A 84 5.27 9.06 -11.09
N GLY A 85 6.19 8.33 -11.75
CA GLY A 85 6.94 8.82 -12.92
C GLY A 85 8.09 9.79 -12.61
N GLY A 86 8.31 10.15 -11.32
CA GLY A 86 9.36 11.06 -10.85
C GLY A 86 10.23 10.44 -9.76
N THR A 87 10.96 11.28 -9.03
CA THR A 87 11.66 10.85 -7.81
C THR A 87 10.66 10.70 -6.66
N ALA A 88 10.99 9.91 -5.63
CA ALA A 88 10.18 9.80 -4.43
C ALA A 88 9.94 11.18 -3.77
N ARG A 89 10.93 12.09 -3.87
CA ARG A 89 10.82 13.48 -3.42
C ARG A 89 9.78 14.27 -4.20
N ASP A 90 9.76 14.15 -5.51
CA ASP A 90 8.78 14.86 -6.35
C ASP A 90 7.36 14.36 -6.03
N ALA A 91 7.18 13.05 -5.88
CA ALA A 91 5.92 12.44 -5.49
C ALA A 91 5.44 12.94 -4.11
N ARG A 92 6.34 13.07 -3.12
CA ARG A 92 6.02 13.63 -1.81
C ARG A 92 5.61 15.09 -1.89
N LEU A 93 6.37 15.92 -2.60
CA LEU A 93 6.06 17.34 -2.76
C LEU A 93 4.76 17.57 -3.53
N ALA A 94 4.48 16.73 -4.52
CA ALA A 94 3.23 16.72 -5.28
C ALA A 94 2.06 16.01 -4.57
N ARG A 95 2.28 15.45 -3.35
CA ARG A 95 1.26 14.74 -2.55
C ARG A 95 0.62 13.57 -3.28
N LYS A 96 1.41 12.86 -4.09
CA LYS A 96 0.94 11.74 -4.90
C LYS A 96 0.55 10.52 -4.08
N TYR A 97 0.94 10.43 -2.80
CA TYR A 97 0.62 9.31 -1.93
C TYR A 97 0.01 9.73 -0.60
N GLY A 98 -0.85 8.86 -0.05
CA GLY A 98 -1.32 8.88 1.33
C GLY A 98 -0.69 7.75 2.12
N ILE A 99 -0.44 7.96 3.43
CA ILE A 99 0.13 6.95 4.33
C ILE A 99 -0.88 6.59 5.41
N VAL A 100 -1.01 5.27 5.65
CA VAL A 100 -1.74 4.71 6.79
C VAL A 100 -0.74 3.93 7.64
N PHE A 101 -0.55 4.36 8.88
CA PHE A 101 0.35 3.72 9.83
C PHE A 101 -0.33 2.59 10.59
N GLN A 102 0.44 1.72 11.19
CA GLN A 102 -0.02 0.63 12.06
C GLN A 102 -0.94 1.15 13.17
N ASN A 103 -0.52 2.23 13.86
CA ASN A 103 -1.38 2.98 14.75
C ASN A 103 -2.10 4.08 13.96
N PRO A 104 -3.41 4.33 14.17
CA PRO A 104 -4.18 5.32 13.42
C PRO A 104 -3.63 6.75 13.52
N VAL A 105 -2.86 7.07 14.55
CA VAL A 105 -2.24 8.39 14.81
C VAL A 105 -3.24 9.54 14.63
N LEU A 106 -4.41 9.39 15.22
CA LEU A 106 -5.44 10.44 15.25
C LEU A 106 -5.14 11.42 16.38
N TYR A 107 -5.47 12.69 16.18
CA TYR A 107 -5.40 13.69 17.24
C TYR A 107 -6.62 13.56 18.16
N ASP A 108 -6.42 13.12 19.39
CA ASP A 108 -7.50 12.85 20.36
C ASP A 108 -8.33 14.08 20.71
N TRP A 109 -7.74 15.28 20.67
CA TRP A 109 -8.41 16.56 20.92
C TRP A 109 -9.19 17.11 19.72
N ARG A 110 -9.13 16.44 18.57
CA ARG A 110 -9.86 16.81 17.34
C ARG A 110 -10.97 15.81 17.07
N LYS A 111 -12.13 16.32 16.64
CA LYS A 111 -13.21 15.47 16.17
C LYS A 111 -12.78 14.64 14.94
N VAL A 112 -13.44 13.53 14.70
CA VAL A 112 -13.21 12.62 13.57
C VAL A 112 -13.16 13.37 12.24
N LYS A 113 -14.19 14.19 11.96
CA LYS A 113 -14.24 15.03 10.75
C LYS A 113 -13.03 15.97 10.62
N ALA A 114 -12.60 16.57 11.72
CA ALA A 114 -11.44 17.44 11.73
C ALA A 114 -10.11 16.67 11.57
N ASN A 115 -10.04 15.42 12.02
CA ASN A 115 -8.89 14.52 11.73
C ASN A 115 -8.80 14.21 10.24
N ILE A 116 -9.92 13.86 9.60
CA ILE A 116 -9.97 13.58 8.15
C ILE A 116 -9.60 14.82 7.34
N ALA A 117 -10.13 15.97 7.72
CA ALA A 117 -9.90 17.25 7.03
C ALA A 117 -8.52 17.86 7.26
N LEU A 118 -7.70 17.32 8.16
CA LEU A 118 -6.42 17.91 8.57
C LEU A 118 -5.46 18.19 7.38
N PRO A 119 -5.21 17.27 6.44
CA PRO A 119 -4.33 17.56 5.31
C PRO A 119 -4.84 18.74 4.46
N LEU A 120 -6.14 18.82 4.23
CA LEU A 120 -6.76 19.93 3.49
C LEU A 120 -6.63 21.26 4.25
N GLU A 121 -6.74 21.22 5.59
CA GLU A 121 -6.53 22.39 6.43
C GLU A 121 -5.11 22.94 6.33
N MET A 122 -4.12 22.05 6.37
CA MET A 122 -2.70 22.42 6.20
C MET A 122 -2.41 23.02 4.82
N MET A 123 -3.20 22.67 3.82
CA MET A 123 -3.09 23.18 2.45
C MET A 123 -3.92 24.44 2.20
N GLY A 124 -4.58 24.99 3.21
CA GLY A 124 -5.32 26.24 3.12
C GLY A 124 -6.68 26.14 2.42
N TYR A 125 -7.24 24.93 2.24
CA TYR A 125 -8.60 24.77 1.71
C TYR A 125 -9.64 25.44 2.60
N SER A 126 -10.68 25.98 1.98
CA SER A 126 -11.78 26.63 2.71
C SER A 126 -12.49 25.66 3.66
N ARG A 127 -13.11 26.19 4.72
CA ARG A 127 -13.88 25.37 5.67
C ARG A 127 -15.01 24.59 4.99
N ALA A 128 -15.62 25.16 3.95
CA ALA A 128 -16.70 24.52 3.22
C ALA A 128 -16.18 23.29 2.45
N GLU A 129 -15.09 23.43 1.70
CA GLU A 129 -14.45 22.33 0.96
C GLU A 129 -13.97 21.21 1.89
N ARG A 130 -13.28 21.58 2.99
CA ARG A 130 -12.83 20.61 4.01
C ARG A 130 -13.98 19.80 4.58
N ASN A 131 -15.09 20.46 4.89
CA ASN A 131 -16.26 19.81 5.46
C ASN A 131 -16.93 18.89 4.43
N ARG A 132 -17.14 19.36 3.20
CA ARG A 132 -17.73 18.56 2.13
C ARG A 132 -16.90 17.30 1.90
N ARG A 133 -15.57 17.45 1.73
CA ARG A 133 -14.68 16.32 1.49
C ARG A 133 -14.65 15.33 2.64
N ALA A 134 -14.64 15.81 3.89
CA ALA A 134 -14.66 14.93 5.06
C ALA A 134 -15.97 14.14 5.18
N GLU A 135 -17.13 14.71 4.83
CA GLU A 135 -18.40 13.97 4.79
C GLU A 135 -18.41 12.89 3.69
N GLU A 136 -17.92 13.21 2.49
CA GLU A 136 -17.77 12.24 1.39
C GLU A 136 -16.90 11.05 1.83
N LEU A 137 -15.78 11.33 2.52
CA LEU A 137 -14.87 10.29 2.99
C LEU A 137 -15.44 9.49 4.17
N LEU A 138 -16.21 10.12 5.06
CA LEU A 138 -16.93 9.41 6.10
C LEU A 138 -17.93 8.42 5.49
N ALA A 139 -18.66 8.82 4.45
CA ALA A 139 -19.56 7.93 3.73
C ALA A 139 -18.80 6.81 3.01
N LEU A 140 -17.65 7.12 2.39
CA LEU A 140 -16.82 6.13 1.70
C LEU A 140 -16.35 5.00 2.63
N VAL A 141 -15.99 5.35 3.89
CA VAL A 141 -15.50 4.39 4.88
C VAL A 141 -16.60 3.86 5.83
N GLY A 142 -17.88 4.13 5.53
CA GLY A 142 -19.02 3.64 6.31
C GLY A 142 -19.07 4.17 7.76
N LEU A 143 -18.76 5.46 7.93
CA LEU A 143 -18.77 6.15 9.22
C LEU A 143 -19.64 7.41 9.20
N GLU A 144 -20.73 7.39 8.41
CA GLU A 144 -21.74 8.45 8.44
C GLU A 144 -22.26 8.67 9.86
N GLY A 145 -22.40 9.92 10.26
CA GLY A 145 -22.86 10.29 11.60
C GLY A 145 -21.79 10.27 12.70
N PHE A 146 -20.57 9.78 12.43
CA PHE A 146 -19.47 9.78 13.41
C PHE A 146 -18.57 11.00 13.32
N GLY A 147 -18.79 11.91 12.40
CA GLY A 147 -17.95 13.08 12.16
C GLY A 147 -17.73 13.99 13.39
N ASP A 148 -18.71 14.09 14.26
CA ASP A 148 -18.67 14.90 15.48
C ASP A 148 -18.13 14.18 16.73
N LYS A 149 -17.83 12.88 16.62
CA LYS A 149 -17.22 12.09 17.68
C LYS A 149 -15.73 12.38 17.79
N TYR A 150 -15.14 12.05 18.93
CA TYR A 150 -13.69 12.07 19.15
C TYR A 150 -13.10 10.65 18.94
N PRO A 151 -11.80 10.50 18.62
CA PRO A 151 -11.17 9.21 18.39
C PRO A 151 -11.40 8.19 19.51
N TRP A 152 -11.31 8.59 20.75
CA TRP A 152 -11.50 7.73 21.94
C TRP A 152 -12.95 7.20 22.09
N GLN A 153 -13.92 7.72 21.34
CA GLN A 153 -15.29 7.22 21.28
C GLN A 153 -15.49 6.15 20.20
N LEU A 154 -14.46 5.81 19.42
CA LEU A 154 -14.49 4.87 18.32
C LEU A 154 -13.76 3.58 18.69
N SER A 155 -14.23 2.44 18.14
CA SER A 155 -13.46 1.19 18.19
C SER A 155 -12.15 1.31 17.39
N GLY A 156 -11.16 0.45 17.66
CA GLY A 156 -9.89 0.44 16.93
C GLY A 156 -10.07 0.33 15.41
N GLY A 157 -10.97 -0.54 14.94
CA GLY A 157 -11.30 -0.66 13.53
C GLY A 157 -11.94 0.59 12.93
N MET A 158 -12.79 1.31 13.69
CA MET A 158 -13.33 2.59 13.25
C MET A 158 -12.25 3.67 13.18
N GLN A 159 -11.33 3.72 14.15
CA GLN A 159 -10.19 4.64 14.11
C GLN A 159 -9.30 4.38 12.90
N GLN A 160 -9.09 3.12 12.54
CA GLN A 160 -8.31 2.76 11.35
C GLN A 160 -9.00 3.21 10.05
N ARG A 161 -10.33 3.08 9.96
CA ARG A 161 -11.10 3.63 8.84
C ARG A 161 -11.01 5.16 8.75
N VAL A 162 -10.98 5.85 9.88
CA VAL A 162 -10.71 7.31 9.90
C VAL A 162 -9.31 7.64 9.39
N ALA A 163 -8.29 6.83 9.75
CA ALA A 163 -6.94 7.00 9.23
C ALA A 163 -6.85 6.79 7.72
N ILE A 164 -7.57 5.79 7.18
CA ILE A 164 -7.70 5.56 5.73
C ILE A 164 -8.40 6.76 5.06
N ALA A 165 -9.52 7.22 5.61
CA ALA A 165 -10.22 8.40 5.09
C ALA A 165 -9.33 9.65 5.08
N ARG A 166 -8.54 9.87 6.14
CA ARG A 166 -7.56 10.96 6.19
C ARG A 166 -6.48 10.82 5.11
N ALA A 167 -5.95 9.61 4.88
CA ALA A 167 -4.96 9.37 3.84
C ALA A 167 -5.52 9.67 2.44
N LEU A 168 -6.81 9.41 2.21
CA LEU A 168 -7.51 9.67 0.95
C LEU A 168 -7.96 11.14 0.77
N SER A 169 -7.80 12.00 1.78
CA SER A 169 -8.38 13.36 1.76
C SER A 169 -7.83 14.24 0.63
N MET A 170 -6.58 14.04 0.25
CA MET A 170 -5.89 14.78 -0.82
C MET A 170 -5.96 14.09 -2.19
N GLU A 171 -6.81 13.08 -2.36
CA GLU A 171 -6.96 12.30 -3.60
C GLU A 171 -5.63 11.76 -4.14
N PRO A 172 -4.85 11.04 -3.31
CA PRO A 172 -3.56 10.53 -3.73
C PRO A 172 -3.70 9.48 -4.83
N GLU A 173 -2.68 9.29 -5.67
CA GLU A 173 -2.61 8.20 -6.66
C GLU A 173 -2.18 6.88 -6.00
N ILE A 174 -1.45 6.96 -4.90
CA ILE A 174 -0.85 5.81 -4.20
C ILE A 174 -1.27 5.81 -2.73
N LEU A 175 -1.56 4.62 -2.19
CA LEU A 175 -1.75 4.38 -0.76
C LEU A 175 -0.64 3.47 -0.23
N LEU A 176 0.11 3.95 0.75
CA LEU A 176 1.13 3.22 1.45
C LEU A 176 0.60 2.83 2.84
N MET A 177 0.47 1.53 3.12
CA MET A 177 -0.15 1.03 4.34
C MET A 177 0.80 0.13 5.12
N ASP A 178 1.15 0.54 6.34
CA ASP A 178 2.08 -0.18 7.21
C ASP A 178 1.32 -0.98 8.28
N GLU A 179 1.09 -2.26 8.05
CA GLU A 179 0.38 -3.20 8.94
C GLU A 179 -0.92 -2.63 9.56
N PRO A 180 -1.83 -2.03 8.76
CA PRO A 180 -2.92 -1.22 9.29
C PRO A 180 -3.92 -2.00 10.17
N PHE A 181 -3.96 -3.32 10.06
CA PHE A 181 -4.93 -4.15 10.77
C PHE A 181 -4.30 -5.12 11.78
N SER A 182 -2.98 -5.03 12.02
CA SER A 182 -2.25 -5.99 12.86
C SER A 182 -2.70 -6.03 14.32
N ALA A 183 -3.21 -4.91 14.86
CA ALA A 183 -3.68 -4.81 16.25
C ALA A 183 -5.13 -5.27 16.47
N LEU A 184 -5.81 -5.76 15.41
CA LEU A 184 -7.23 -6.13 15.46
C LEU A 184 -7.40 -7.66 15.56
N ASP A 185 -8.52 -8.07 16.14
CA ASP A 185 -8.93 -9.47 16.13
C ASP A 185 -9.22 -9.97 14.70
N GLU A 186 -9.21 -11.28 14.50
CA GLU A 186 -9.31 -11.90 13.19
C GLU A 186 -10.60 -11.55 12.46
N PHE A 187 -11.76 -11.61 13.13
CA PHE A 187 -13.05 -11.29 12.48
C PHE A 187 -13.16 -9.83 12.06
N THR A 188 -12.70 -8.92 12.91
CA THR A 188 -12.66 -7.49 12.59
C THR A 188 -11.70 -7.22 11.42
N ARG A 189 -10.55 -7.88 11.38
CA ARG A 189 -9.55 -7.77 10.33
C ARG A 189 -10.10 -8.25 8.98
N GLU A 190 -10.76 -9.42 8.95
CA GLU A 190 -11.36 -9.94 7.73
C GLU A 190 -12.41 -9.00 7.14
N ARG A 191 -13.29 -8.46 7.99
CA ARG A 191 -14.28 -7.47 7.57
C ARG A 191 -13.63 -6.21 7.02
N LEU A 192 -12.57 -5.69 7.67
CA LEU A 192 -11.86 -4.51 7.20
C LEU A 192 -11.10 -4.75 5.89
N ASN A 193 -10.62 -5.96 5.65
CA ASN A 193 -10.04 -6.34 4.35
C ASN A 193 -11.08 -6.25 3.22
N GLU A 194 -12.31 -6.70 3.44
CA GLU A 194 -13.41 -6.56 2.47
C GLU A 194 -13.77 -5.08 2.24
N GLU A 195 -13.92 -4.31 3.32
CA GLU A 195 -14.17 -2.87 3.27
C GLU A 195 -13.04 -2.12 2.52
N LEU A 196 -11.79 -2.48 2.75
CA LEU A 196 -10.63 -1.90 2.06
C LEU A 196 -10.66 -2.21 0.55
N LEU A 197 -10.99 -3.43 0.16
CA LEU A 197 -11.15 -3.77 -1.26
C LEU A 197 -12.30 -2.99 -1.91
N ALA A 198 -13.40 -2.79 -1.20
CA ALA A 198 -14.52 -1.98 -1.70
C ALA A 198 -14.11 -0.50 -1.89
N ILE A 199 -13.31 0.06 -0.98
CA ILE A 199 -12.74 1.40 -1.10
C ILE A 199 -11.78 1.45 -2.30
N TRP A 200 -10.83 0.52 -2.39
CA TRP A 200 -9.88 0.43 -3.48
C TRP A 200 -10.54 0.34 -4.86
N THR A 201 -11.57 -0.50 -4.99
CA THR A 201 -12.34 -0.64 -6.25
C THR A 201 -12.99 0.68 -6.68
N LYS A 202 -13.41 1.52 -5.71
CA LYS A 202 -14.02 2.83 -5.99
C LYS A 202 -13.00 3.91 -6.30
N THR A 203 -11.82 3.84 -5.70
CA THR A 203 -10.80 4.91 -5.79
C THR A 203 -9.78 4.66 -6.89
N GLY A 204 -9.49 3.39 -7.23
CA GLY A 204 -8.51 3.01 -8.26
C GLY A 204 -7.06 3.34 -7.92
N ASN A 205 -6.74 3.57 -6.63
CA ASN A 205 -5.38 3.87 -6.19
C ASN A 205 -4.43 2.69 -6.41
N THR A 206 -3.15 2.95 -6.62
CA THR A 206 -2.10 1.95 -6.43
C THR A 206 -1.91 1.73 -4.93
N VAL A 207 -1.88 0.49 -4.46
CA VAL A 207 -1.77 0.18 -3.03
C VAL A 207 -0.53 -0.66 -2.74
N VAL A 208 0.28 -0.20 -1.77
CA VAL A 208 1.35 -1.00 -1.17
C VAL A 208 0.96 -1.30 0.27
N PHE A 209 0.68 -2.56 0.54
CA PHE A 209 0.16 -3.04 1.81
C PHE A 209 1.20 -3.91 2.53
N VAL A 210 1.70 -3.46 3.65
CA VAL A 210 2.60 -4.24 4.50
C VAL A 210 1.80 -5.12 5.43
N THR A 211 2.10 -6.41 5.45
CA THR A 211 1.50 -7.38 6.38
C THR A 211 2.45 -8.52 6.71
N HIS A 212 2.19 -9.21 7.80
CA HIS A 212 2.81 -10.50 8.15
C HIS A 212 1.82 -11.67 7.98
N SER A 213 0.59 -11.40 7.56
CA SER A 213 -0.45 -12.42 7.33
C SER A 213 -0.49 -12.84 5.86
N ILE A 214 -0.17 -14.10 5.59
CA ILE A 214 -0.24 -14.69 4.24
C ILE A 214 -1.69 -14.65 3.71
N SER A 215 -2.66 -14.99 4.55
CA SER A 215 -4.09 -14.97 4.17
C SER A 215 -4.56 -13.57 3.76
N GLU A 216 -4.12 -12.53 4.46
CA GLU A 216 -4.38 -11.12 4.12
C GLU A 216 -3.76 -10.75 2.77
N ALA A 217 -2.48 -11.07 2.57
CA ALA A 217 -1.76 -10.80 1.35
C ALA A 217 -2.44 -11.47 0.13
N VAL A 218 -2.84 -12.74 0.24
CA VAL A 218 -3.56 -13.47 -0.82
C VAL A 218 -4.94 -12.86 -1.06
N PHE A 219 -5.67 -12.49 -0.01
CA PHE A 219 -7.02 -11.95 -0.16
C PHE A 219 -7.03 -10.57 -0.82
N LEU A 220 -6.06 -9.72 -0.52
CA LEU A 220 -6.07 -8.33 -0.95
C LEU A 220 -5.38 -8.12 -2.31
N SER A 221 -4.27 -8.81 -2.58
CA SER A 221 -3.29 -8.36 -3.55
C SER A 221 -3.43 -9.01 -4.93
N ASP A 222 -2.97 -8.30 -5.96
CA ASP A 222 -2.74 -8.84 -7.30
C ASP A 222 -1.38 -9.55 -7.35
N ARG A 223 -0.37 -9.00 -6.63
CA ARG A 223 0.94 -9.63 -6.41
C ARG A 223 1.39 -9.51 -4.96
N VAL A 224 2.14 -10.51 -4.52
CA VAL A 224 2.78 -10.55 -3.20
C VAL A 224 4.29 -10.59 -3.38
N PHE A 225 4.97 -9.59 -2.82
CA PHE A 225 6.42 -9.53 -2.72
C PHE A 225 6.86 -10.11 -1.38
N VAL A 226 7.59 -11.22 -1.40
CA VAL A 226 8.07 -11.91 -0.20
C VAL A 226 9.49 -11.45 0.11
N LEU A 227 9.70 -10.91 1.31
CA LEU A 227 11.01 -10.49 1.78
C LEU A 227 11.63 -11.56 2.69
N SER A 228 12.94 -11.82 2.50
CA SER A 228 13.71 -12.71 3.37
C SER A 228 13.84 -12.16 4.80
N PRO A 229 14.20 -13.00 5.78
CA PRO A 229 14.70 -12.53 7.06
C PRO A 229 15.87 -11.55 6.89
N HIS A 230 16.24 -10.88 7.98
CA HIS A 230 17.32 -9.89 8.01
C HIS A 230 18.67 -10.42 7.47
N PRO A 231 19.34 -9.70 6.53
CA PRO A 231 18.93 -8.48 5.84
C PRO A 231 17.82 -8.75 4.83
N GLY A 232 16.81 -7.85 4.77
CA GLY A 232 15.68 -8.00 3.87
C GLY A 232 16.10 -7.96 2.40
N ARG A 233 15.73 -8.99 1.65
CA ARG A 233 15.91 -9.11 0.20
C ARG A 233 14.59 -9.53 -0.42
N LEU A 234 14.35 -9.17 -1.65
CA LEU A 234 13.24 -9.76 -2.39
C LEU A 234 13.57 -11.22 -2.70
N SER A 235 12.89 -12.15 -2.03
CA SER A 235 13.13 -13.60 -2.18
C SER A 235 12.19 -14.24 -3.17
N ALA A 236 10.94 -13.76 -3.28
CA ALA A 236 9.97 -14.25 -4.26
C ALA A 236 8.95 -13.18 -4.61
N VAL A 237 8.36 -13.32 -5.80
CA VAL A 237 7.15 -12.61 -6.24
C VAL A 237 6.12 -13.66 -6.59
N ALA A 238 4.90 -13.50 -6.08
CA ALA A 238 3.79 -14.39 -6.36
C ALA A 238 2.63 -13.60 -6.96
N ASP A 239 2.18 -13.97 -8.15
CA ASP A 239 0.94 -13.48 -8.74
C ASP A 239 -0.25 -14.16 -8.07
N ILE A 240 -1.32 -13.41 -7.85
CA ILE A 240 -2.55 -13.90 -7.21
C ILE A 240 -3.69 -13.87 -8.24
N PRO A 241 -3.87 -14.94 -9.01
CA PRO A 241 -4.86 -15.00 -10.09
C PRO A 241 -6.29 -15.26 -9.59
N LEU A 242 -6.63 -14.71 -8.40
CA LEU A 242 -7.99 -14.75 -7.91
C LEU A 242 -8.83 -13.68 -8.60
N PRO A 243 -10.02 -14.02 -9.09
CA PRO A 243 -10.88 -13.05 -9.77
C PRO A 243 -11.31 -11.92 -8.80
N ARG A 244 -11.68 -10.79 -9.39
CA ARG A 244 -12.29 -9.65 -8.68
C ARG A 244 -13.74 -9.46 -9.15
N PRO A 245 -14.68 -9.01 -8.30
CA PRO A 245 -14.49 -8.64 -6.89
C PRO A 245 -14.28 -9.86 -5.99
N ARG A 246 -13.41 -9.73 -4.99
CA ARG A 246 -13.16 -10.78 -4.01
C ARG A 246 -14.17 -10.69 -2.87
N THR A 247 -14.76 -11.83 -2.51
CA THR A 247 -15.75 -11.95 -1.45
C THR A 247 -15.23 -12.85 -0.32
N LYS A 248 -15.86 -12.77 0.85
CA LYS A 248 -15.47 -13.61 2.01
C LYS A 248 -15.56 -15.11 1.72
N GLU A 249 -16.50 -15.53 0.85
CA GLU A 249 -16.70 -16.93 0.47
C GLU A 249 -15.46 -17.51 -0.22
N MET A 250 -14.71 -16.68 -0.95
CA MET A 250 -13.47 -17.10 -1.63
C MET A 250 -12.39 -17.58 -0.66
N ARG A 251 -12.44 -17.16 0.62
CA ARG A 251 -11.52 -17.64 1.66
C ARG A 251 -11.69 -19.14 1.94
N ASN A 252 -12.86 -19.71 1.61
CA ASN A 252 -13.17 -21.13 1.74
C ASN A 252 -12.91 -21.92 0.44
N ASP A 253 -12.47 -21.24 -0.63
CA ASP A 253 -12.19 -21.90 -1.92
C ASP A 253 -10.86 -22.67 -1.86
N PRO A 254 -10.80 -23.91 -2.37
CA PRO A 254 -9.55 -24.64 -2.50
C PRO A 254 -8.44 -23.90 -3.27
N ALA A 255 -8.78 -23.01 -4.22
CA ALA A 255 -7.81 -22.19 -4.91
C ALA A 255 -7.13 -21.20 -3.98
N PHE A 256 -7.87 -20.58 -3.05
CA PHE A 256 -7.34 -19.70 -2.03
C PHE A 256 -6.35 -20.44 -1.12
N PHE A 257 -6.74 -21.63 -0.63
CA PHE A 257 -5.86 -22.43 0.23
C PHE A 257 -4.57 -22.86 -0.48
N ARG A 258 -4.65 -23.21 -1.77
CA ARG A 258 -3.45 -23.54 -2.57
C ARG A 258 -2.49 -22.34 -2.67
N LEU A 259 -3.00 -21.13 -2.92
CA LEU A 259 -2.17 -19.93 -2.98
C LEU A 259 -1.54 -19.59 -1.62
N VAL A 260 -2.29 -19.72 -0.53
CA VAL A 260 -1.76 -19.54 0.83
C VAL A 260 -0.64 -20.55 1.12
N ALA A 261 -0.82 -21.82 0.71
CA ALA A 261 0.20 -22.84 0.90
C ALA A 261 1.44 -22.60 0.02
N ASP A 262 1.27 -22.18 -1.24
CA ASP A 262 2.37 -21.85 -2.15
C ASP A 262 3.22 -20.69 -1.59
N ILE A 263 2.58 -19.62 -1.16
CA ILE A 263 3.29 -18.48 -0.56
C ILE A 263 4.00 -18.89 0.74
N ARG A 264 3.37 -19.73 1.58
CA ARG A 264 4.00 -20.25 2.79
C ARG A 264 5.27 -21.03 2.48
N ASN A 265 5.22 -21.93 1.50
CA ASN A 265 6.38 -22.71 1.07
C ASN A 265 7.52 -21.82 0.57
N ARG A 266 7.20 -20.75 -0.20
CA ARG A 266 8.18 -19.75 -0.65
C ARG A 266 8.77 -18.95 0.51
N PHE A 267 8.00 -18.76 1.56
CA PHE A 267 8.42 -18.03 2.76
C PHE A 267 9.31 -18.89 3.68
N GLU A 268 9.03 -20.21 3.82
CA GLU A 268 9.79 -21.14 4.63
C GLU A 268 11.08 -21.65 3.94
N GLY A 269 11.15 -21.53 2.61
CA GLY A 269 12.31 -21.89 1.80
C GLY A 269 13.41 -20.81 1.72
N VAL A 270 13.26 -19.74 2.50
CA VAL A 270 14.16 -18.60 2.59
C VAL A 270 14.79 -18.55 3.97
#